data_57fa8b12672ffa3ee02edeeba472da3d
#
_entry.id   57fa8b12672ffa3ee02edeeba472da3d
#
_cell.length_a   1.000
_cell.length_b   1.000
_cell.length_c   1.000
_cell.angle_alpha   90.00
_cell.angle_beta   90.00
_cell.angle_gamma   90.00
#
_symmetry.space_group_name_H-M   'P 1'
#
loop_
_entity.id
_entity.type
_entity.pdbx_description
1 polymer ?
#
loop_
_entity_poly.entity_id
_entity_poly.type
_entity_poly.pdbx_seq_one_letter_code
_entity_poly.pdbx_strand_id
1 'polypeptide(L)'
;VKKIVSPVLKPDQDSEIVYIDFSFDKLQLGGSSLAQVLNRVGKETPDVKDSVYFVDAFMAIQRLVEEGYVLAGHDISAGGMITTLLEMCFADNRLGLNIDFSYLAEKDIVKILFAENPGVLVQIKDCKKVAAILDEAGVAYNFLGRLGKAGKLNIKKDSKTFNLDIPSLRDLWFKTSYLLDRRQSGNELALERYKNYKNHDLKYKFTPSFSGKLSQYGLDVNRVKPSGIKAAVIREKGCQCERETAWAMHLAGFDVKDVHMTDLVSGRETLEDVNFIVFVGGFSNSDVLGSAKG
;
A
#
# COMPACT_ATOMS: atom_id res chain seq x y z
N VAL A 1 -2.93 5.41 13.85
CA VAL A 1 -3.34 4.11 13.29
C VAL A 1 -3.26 3.07 14.41
N LYS A 2 -4.37 2.38 14.70
CA LYS A 2 -4.45 1.37 15.78
C LYS A 2 -4.19 -0.04 15.29
N LYS A 3 -4.65 -0.38 14.09
CA LYS A 3 -4.47 -1.68 13.44
C LYS A 3 -4.16 -1.47 11.96
N ILE A 4 -3.33 -2.34 11.40
CA ILE A 4 -2.94 -2.33 9.99
C ILE A 4 -3.19 -3.73 9.43
N VAL A 5 -3.76 -3.77 8.24
CA VAL A 5 -3.89 -4.98 7.42
C VAL A 5 -2.98 -4.80 6.21
N SER A 6 -2.19 -5.80 5.91
CA SER A 6 -1.32 -5.82 4.72
C SER A 6 -1.90 -6.76 3.66
N PRO A 7 -1.55 -6.61 2.38
CA PRO A 7 -2.01 -7.52 1.33
C PRO A 7 -1.35 -8.90 1.39
N VAL A 8 -0.35 -9.08 2.24
CA VAL A 8 0.41 -10.34 2.33
C VAL A 8 -0.39 -11.43 3.04
N LEU A 9 -0.71 -12.50 2.32
CA LEU A 9 -1.40 -13.68 2.87
C LEU A 9 -0.69 -14.22 4.10
N LYS A 10 -1.49 -14.72 5.06
CA LYS A 10 -0.99 -15.39 6.27
C LYS A 10 -1.14 -16.90 6.13
N PRO A 11 -0.20 -17.70 6.66
CA PRO A 11 -0.21 -19.17 6.55
C PRO A 11 -1.24 -19.82 7.48
N ASP A 12 -2.47 -19.35 7.46
CA ASP A 12 -3.58 -19.85 8.27
C ASP A 12 -4.48 -20.72 7.40
N GLN A 13 -4.40 -22.05 7.59
CA GLN A 13 -5.10 -23.02 6.73
C GLN A 13 -6.63 -23.03 6.94
N ASP A 14 -7.12 -22.53 8.06
CA ASP A 14 -8.55 -22.44 8.38
C ASP A 14 -9.18 -21.14 7.84
N SER A 15 -8.35 -20.24 7.32
CA SER A 15 -8.80 -18.97 6.76
C SER A 15 -9.44 -19.11 5.38
N GLU A 16 -10.32 -18.17 5.07
CA GLU A 16 -10.98 -18.09 3.76
C GLU A 16 -10.71 -16.75 3.07
N ILE A 17 -10.76 -16.77 1.74
CA ILE A 17 -10.71 -15.58 0.88
C ILE A 17 -12.14 -15.14 0.58
N VAL A 18 -12.45 -13.90 0.86
CA VAL A 18 -13.76 -13.31 0.65
C VAL A 18 -13.65 -12.11 -0.27
N TYR A 19 -14.51 -12.04 -1.26
CA TYR A 19 -14.76 -10.85 -2.04
C TYR A 19 -15.91 -10.07 -1.43
N ILE A 20 -15.73 -8.79 -1.23
CA ILE A 20 -16.73 -7.86 -0.74
C ILE A 20 -16.90 -6.75 -1.78
N ASP A 21 -18.11 -6.63 -2.32
CA ASP A 21 -18.44 -5.62 -3.33
C ASP A 21 -18.68 -4.26 -2.68
N PHE A 22 -18.17 -3.21 -3.28
CA PHE A 22 -18.39 -1.82 -2.89
C PHE A 22 -19.16 -1.04 -3.96
N SER A 23 -19.31 -1.63 -5.14
CA SER A 23 -19.87 -0.91 -6.29
C SER A 23 -21.38 -0.89 -6.34
N PHE A 24 -22.04 -1.93 -5.83
CA PHE A 24 -23.45 -2.22 -6.04
C PHE A 24 -23.85 -2.15 -7.52
N ASP A 25 -22.93 -2.54 -8.41
CA ASP A 25 -23.07 -2.45 -9.86
C ASP A 25 -22.70 -3.78 -10.54
N LYS A 26 -23.07 -3.91 -11.81
CA LYS A 26 -22.63 -5.01 -12.65
C LYS A 26 -21.14 -4.92 -12.93
N LEU A 27 -20.47 -6.05 -13.06
CA LEU A 27 -19.06 -6.08 -13.46
C LEU A 27 -18.90 -5.54 -14.88
N GLN A 28 -18.07 -4.51 -15.05
CA GLN A 28 -17.89 -3.78 -16.30
C GLN A 28 -16.42 -3.66 -16.66
N LEU A 29 -16.10 -3.73 -17.96
CA LEU A 29 -14.73 -3.72 -18.47
C LEU A 29 -14.31 -2.41 -19.11
N GLY A 30 -15.22 -1.46 -19.28
CA GLY A 30 -14.88 -0.16 -19.89
C GLY A 30 -13.85 0.60 -19.07
N GLY A 31 -12.84 1.11 -19.73
CA GLY A 31 -11.74 1.84 -19.09
C GLY A 31 -10.73 0.98 -18.33
N SER A 32 -11.00 -0.32 -18.15
CA SER A 32 -10.10 -1.21 -17.40
C SER A 32 -8.73 -1.35 -18.06
N SER A 33 -7.73 -1.76 -17.29
CA SER A 33 -6.38 -2.05 -17.79
C SER A 33 -6.40 -3.09 -18.90
N LEU A 34 -7.27 -4.11 -18.81
CA LEU A 34 -7.47 -5.07 -19.90
C LEU A 34 -7.96 -4.38 -21.18
N ALA A 35 -8.97 -3.52 -21.07
CA ALA A 35 -9.52 -2.80 -22.21
C ALA A 35 -8.47 -1.90 -22.88
N GLN A 36 -7.65 -1.23 -22.07
CA GLN A 36 -6.56 -0.38 -22.54
C GLN A 36 -5.47 -1.20 -23.26
N VAL A 37 -5.02 -2.32 -22.68
CA VAL A 37 -4.02 -3.19 -23.32
C VAL A 37 -4.50 -3.77 -24.65
N LEU A 38 -5.80 -4.05 -24.76
CA LEU A 38 -6.41 -4.52 -26.01
C LEU A 38 -6.73 -3.38 -26.99
N ASN A 39 -6.43 -2.13 -26.63
CA ASN A 39 -6.78 -0.92 -27.40
C ASN A 39 -8.28 -0.84 -27.74
N ARG A 40 -9.13 -1.21 -26.78
CA ARG A 40 -10.60 -1.24 -26.88
C ARG A 40 -11.21 -0.74 -25.57
N VAL A 41 -11.14 0.58 -25.35
CA VAL A 41 -11.50 1.18 -24.06
C VAL A 41 -12.93 0.87 -23.59
N GLY A 42 -13.85 0.68 -24.54
CA GLY A 42 -15.27 0.39 -24.20
C GLY A 42 -16.04 1.63 -23.76
N LYS A 43 -17.34 1.44 -23.47
CA LYS A 43 -18.24 2.53 -23.06
C LYS A 43 -18.80 2.35 -21.66
N GLU A 44 -18.92 1.12 -21.20
CA GLU A 44 -19.53 0.78 -19.91
C GLU A 44 -18.42 0.64 -18.86
N THR A 45 -18.26 1.66 -18.05
CA THR A 45 -17.26 1.74 -16.97
C THR A 45 -17.86 1.33 -15.63
N PRO A 46 -17.08 0.74 -14.73
CA PRO A 46 -17.50 0.56 -13.33
C PRO A 46 -17.91 1.89 -12.69
N ASP A 47 -18.89 1.80 -11.78
CA ASP A 47 -19.40 2.96 -11.04
C ASP A 47 -19.79 2.55 -9.63
N VAL A 48 -19.92 3.50 -8.72
CA VAL A 48 -20.57 3.34 -7.41
C VAL A 48 -22.04 3.74 -7.58
N LYS A 49 -22.92 2.77 -7.64
CA LYS A 49 -24.37 3.04 -7.90
C LYS A 49 -25.10 3.56 -6.68
N ASP A 50 -24.64 3.21 -5.50
CA ASP A 50 -25.22 3.63 -4.23
C ASP A 50 -24.12 4.07 -3.26
N SER A 51 -24.11 5.35 -2.95
CA SER A 51 -23.11 5.92 -2.04
C SER A 51 -23.34 5.54 -0.57
N VAL A 52 -24.57 5.24 -0.17
CA VAL A 52 -24.89 4.79 1.20
C VAL A 52 -24.37 3.37 1.35
N TYR A 53 -24.68 2.50 0.41
CA TYR A 53 -24.14 1.14 0.37
C TYR A 53 -22.60 1.12 0.40
N PHE A 54 -21.94 2.00 -0.36
CA PHE A 54 -20.48 2.12 -0.33
C PHE A 54 -19.95 2.44 1.07
N VAL A 55 -20.60 3.37 1.77
CA VAL A 55 -20.24 3.75 3.14
C VAL A 55 -20.45 2.57 4.09
N ASP A 56 -21.57 1.86 3.98
CA ASP A 56 -21.88 0.70 4.82
C ASP A 56 -20.86 -0.42 4.60
N ALA A 57 -20.48 -0.71 3.34
CA ALA A 57 -19.44 -1.68 3.00
C ALA A 57 -18.07 -1.27 3.58
N PHE A 58 -17.71 0.02 3.47
CA PHE A 58 -16.46 0.54 4.03
C PHE A 58 -16.44 0.42 5.56
N MET A 59 -17.53 0.78 6.24
CA MET A 59 -17.63 0.71 7.70
C MET A 59 -17.63 -0.74 8.20
N ALA A 60 -18.26 -1.67 7.47
CA ALA A 60 -18.22 -3.09 7.79
C ALA A 60 -16.78 -3.63 7.73
N ILE A 61 -16.01 -3.26 6.71
CA ILE A 61 -14.58 -3.63 6.64
C ILE A 61 -13.78 -3.02 7.79
N GLN A 62 -14.00 -1.74 8.14
CA GLN A 62 -13.32 -1.14 9.29
C GLN A 62 -13.61 -1.91 10.57
N ARG A 63 -14.87 -2.29 10.81
CA ARG A 63 -15.26 -3.12 11.95
C ARG A 63 -14.56 -4.48 11.95
N LEU A 64 -14.54 -5.18 10.81
CA LEU A 64 -13.84 -6.45 10.68
C LEU A 64 -12.34 -6.35 10.99
N VAL A 65 -11.69 -5.25 10.57
CA VAL A 65 -10.29 -4.96 10.88
C VAL A 65 -10.11 -4.67 12.37
N GLU A 66 -10.95 -3.82 12.96
CA GLU A 66 -10.89 -3.45 14.38
C GLU A 66 -11.12 -4.65 15.30
N GLU A 67 -12.07 -5.52 14.96
CA GLU A 67 -12.34 -6.75 15.72
C GLU A 67 -11.31 -7.86 15.44
N GLY A 68 -10.43 -7.67 14.43
CA GLY A 68 -9.30 -8.57 14.15
C GLY A 68 -9.71 -9.84 13.40
N TYR A 69 -10.78 -9.80 12.61
CA TYR A 69 -11.19 -10.91 11.75
C TYR A 69 -10.44 -10.93 10.42
N VAL A 70 -9.90 -9.80 9.97
CA VAL A 70 -9.12 -9.71 8.72
C VAL A 70 -7.65 -10.01 9.01
N LEU A 71 -7.10 -11.00 8.31
CA LEU A 71 -5.71 -11.42 8.38
C LEU A 71 -4.84 -10.74 7.32
N ALA A 72 -5.38 -10.59 6.11
CA ALA A 72 -4.79 -9.87 4.99
C ALA A 72 -5.90 -9.27 4.14
N GLY A 73 -5.62 -8.21 3.39
CA GLY A 73 -6.62 -7.60 2.52
C GLY A 73 -5.99 -6.71 1.46
N HIS A 74 -6.64 -6.66 0.29
CA HIS A 74 -6.24 -5.85 -0.85
C HIS A 74 -7.47 -5.35 -1.59
N ASP A 75 -7.43 -4.10 -2.02
CA ASP A 75 -8.47 -3.51 -2.87
C ASP A 75 -8.40 -4.07 -4.30
N ILE A 76 -9.53 -4.06 -4.99
CA ILE A 76 -9.58 -4.33 -6.42
C ILE A 76 -9.35 -3.00 -7.14
N SER A 77 -8.25 -2.96 -7.90
CA SER A 77 -7.83 -1.79 -8.64
C SER A 77 -7.39 -2.17 -10.06
N ALA A 78 -6.39 -1.49 -10.61
CA ALA A 78 -5.88 -1.73 -11.96
C ALA A 78 -5.54 -3.22 -12.21
N GLY A 79 -6.14 -3.81 -13.23
CA GLY A 79 -6.00 -5.22 -13.58
C GLY A 79 -7.07 -6.14 -12.97
N GLY A 80 -7.95 -5.62 -12.11
CA GLY A 80 -9.09 -6.35 -11.56
C GLY A 80 -8.73 -7.45 -10.56
N MET A 81 -9.71 -8.30 -10.27
CA MET A 81 -9.62 -9.34 -9.24
C MET A 81 -8.44 -10.31 -9.44
N ILE A 82 -8.09 -10.64 -10.68
CA ILE A 82 -6.97 -11.55 -10.95
C ILE A 82 -5.63 -10.95 -10.51
N THR A 83 -5.42 -9.67 -10.77
CA THR A 83 -4.22 -8.96 -10.34
C THR A 83 -4.15 -8.87 -8.82
N THR A 84 -5.25 -8.52 -8.17
CA THR A 84 -5.36 -8.49 -6.70
C THR A 84 -5.01 -9.83 -6.05
N LEU A 85 -5.57 -10.95 -6.57
CA LEU A 85 -5.24 -12.30 -6.08
C LEU A 85 -3.75 -12.64 -6.25
N LEU A 86 -3.15 -12.26 -7.38
CA LEU A 86 -1.73 -12.50 -7.63
C LEU A 86 -0.84 -11.64 -6.72
N GLU A 87 -1.16 -10.37 -6.55
CA GLU A 87 -0.39 -9.46 -5.70
C GLU A 87 -0.42 -9.88 -4.24
N MET A 88 -1.55 -10.40 -3.73
CA MET A 88 -1.62 -11.00 -2.40
C MET A 88 -0.69 -12.21 -2.24
N CYS A 89 -0.36 -12.92 -3.32
CA CYS A 89 0.54 -14.07 -3.33
C CYS A 89 2.01 -13.70 -3.59
N PHE A 90 2.30 -12.52 -4.17
CA PHE A 90 3.64 -12.19 -4.65
C PHE A 90 4.69 -12.01 -3.55
N ALA A 91 4.26 -11.59 -2.37
CA ALA A 91 5.18 -11.36 -1.26
C ALA A 91 5.68 -12.66 -0.61
N ASP A 92 4.88 -13.73 -0.61
CA ASP A 92 5.27 -15.04 -0.07
C ASP A 92 4.87 -16.16 -1.03
N ASN A 93 5.82 -16.62 -1.85
CA ASN A 93 5.62 -17.69 -2.82
C ASN A 93 5.49 -19.10 -2.21
N ARG A 94 5.61 -19.24 -0.90
CA ARG A 94 5.33 -20.48 -0.17
C ARG A 94 3.82 -20.71 -0.03
N LEU A 95 3.02 -19.69 -0.32
CA LEU A 95 1.57 -19.77 -0.31
C LEU A 95 1.03 -19.83 -1.75
N GLY A 96 -0.20 -20.27 -1.88
CA GLY A 96 -0.98 -20.26 -3.11
C GLY A 96 -2.46 -20.20 -2.76
N LEU A 97 -3.32 -20.16 -3.77
CA LEU A 97 -4.76 -20.03 -3.59
C LEU A 97 -5.52 -21.05 -4.44
N ASN A 98 -6.63 -21.54 -3.89
CA ASN A 98 -7.69 -22.26 -4.59
C ASN A 98 -8.95 -21.41 -4.54
N ILE A 99 -9.39 -20.91 -5.69
CA ILE A 99 -10.51 -19.97 -5.83
C ILE A 99 -11.59 -20.61 -6.70
N ASP A 100 -12.84 -20.54 -6.27
CA ASP A 100 -14.00 -21.03 -7.00
C ASP A 100 -15.01 -19.88 -7.23
N PHE A 101 -15.14 -19.47 -8.47
CA PHE A 101 -16.09 -18.44 -8.91
C PHE A 101 -17.45 -19.00 -9.35
N SER A 102 -17.70 -20.30 -9.20
CA SER A 102 -18.93 -20.94 -9.70
C SER A 102 -20.20 -20.36 -9.05
N TYR A 103 -20.07 -19.83 -7.84
CA TYR A 103 -21.19 -19.24 -7.09
C TYR A 103 -21.47 -17.77 -7.41
N LEU A 104 -20.58 -17.11 -8.15
CA LEU A 104 -20.82 -15.72 -8.57
C LEU A 104 -21.95 -15.66 -9.60
N ALA A 105 -22.81 -14.64 -9.48
CA ALA A 105 -23.93 -14.40 -10.40
C ALA A 105 -23.45 -14.10 -11.83
N GLU A 106 -22.33 -13.38 -11.98
CA GLU A 106 -21.70 -13.12 -13.27
C GLU A 106 -21.21 -14.45 -13.92
N LYS A 107 -21.52 -14.64 -15.20
CA LYS A 107 -21.14 -15.84 -15.95
C LYS A 107 -19.90 -15.66 -16.80
N ASP A 108 -19.61 -14.43 -17.18
CA ASP A 108 -18.43 -14.11 -17.99
C ASP A 108 -17.18 -14.09 -17.11
N ILE A 109 -16.32 -15.08 -17.26
CA ILE A 109 -15.06 -15.19 -16.52
C ILE A 109 -14.12 -14.01 -16.78
N VAL A 110 -14.18 -13.39 -17.97
CA VAL A 110 -13.34 -12.23 -18.29
C VAL A 110 -13.78 -11.03 -17.45
N LYS A 111 -15.09 -10.81 -17.30
CA LYS A 111 -15.61 -9.76 -16.41
C LYS A 111 -15.24 -10.03 -14.96
N ILE A 112 -15.39 -11.26 -14.47
CA ILE A 112 -15.03 -11.63 -13.10
C ILE A 112 -13.56 -11.33 -12.82
N LEU A 113 -12.66 -11.67 -13.74
CA LEU A 113 -11.22 -11.55 -13.54
C LEU A 113 -10.70 -10.12 -13.72
N PHE A 114 -11.25 -9.36 -14.66
CA PHE A 114 -10.64 -8.12 -15.14
C PHE A 114 -11.50 -6.86 -14.96
N ALA A 115 -12.73 -6.98 -14.44
CA ALA A 115 -13.48 -5.79 -14.06
C ALA A 115 -12.80 -5.10 -12.86
N GLU A 116 -12.72 -3.78 -12.93
CA GLU A 116 -12.12 -2.93 -11.92
C GLU A 116 -13.20 -2.22 -11.09
N ASN A 117 -14.29 -2.93 -10.82
CA ASN A 117 -15.32 -2.43 -9.92
C ASN A 117 -14.76 -2.27 -8.50
N PRO A 118 -15.11 -1.20 -7.79
CA PRO A 118 -14.72 -1.02 -6.40
C PRO A 118 -15.10 -2.22 -5.53
N GLY A 119 -14.14 -2.75 -4.81
CA GLY A 119 -14.32 -3.90 -3.93
C GLY A 119 -13.01 -4.27 -3.26
N VAL A 120 -13.07 -5.24 -2.37
CA VAL A 120 -11.88 -5.74 -1.66
C VAL A 120 -11.87 -7.26 -1.62
N LEU A 121 -10.66 -7.82 -1.65
CA LEU A 121 -10.39 -9.21 -1.30
C LEU A 121 -9.77 -9.25 0.09
N VAL A 122 -10.34 -10.05 0.98
CA VAL A 122 -9.83 -10.21 2.32
C VAL A 122 -9.62 -11.68 2.66
N GLN A 123 -8.51 -11.99 3.31
CA GLN A 123 -8.31 -13.25 4.00
C GLN A 123 -8.84 -13.10 5.41
N ILE A 124 -9.77 -13.95 5.80
CA ILE A 124 -10.48 -13.84 7.07
C ILE A 124 -10.35 -15.10 7.91
N LYS A 125 -10.53 -14.93 9.20
CA LYS A 125 -10.82 -16.01 10.14
C LYS A 125 -12.26 -15.89 10.67
N ASP A 126 -12.87 -17.00 11.10
CA ASP A 126 -14.23 -17.04 11.66
C ASP A 126 -15.30 -16.55 10.66
N CYS A 127 -15.50 -17.33 9.60
CA CYS A 127 -16.45 -17.03 8.52
C CYS A 127 -17.86 -16.72 9.02
N LYS A 128 -18.30 -17.36 10.13
CA LYS A 128 -19.65 -17.15 10.69
C LYS A 128 -19.83 -15.74 11.23
N LYS A 129 -18.85 -15.24 11.97
CA LYS A 129 -18.89 -13.87 12.51
C LYS A 129 -18.71 -12.83 11.43
N VAL A 130 -17.83 -13.09 10.46
CA VAL A 130 -17.67 -12.20 9.30
C VAL A 130 -18.97 -12.10 8.51
N ALA A 131 -19.59 -13.23 8.18
CA ALA A 131 -20.90 -13.25 7.52
C ALA A 131 -21.94 -12.46 8.30
N ALA A 132 -22.07 -12.68 9.61
CA ALA A 132 -23.04 -11.97 10.43
C ALA A 132 -22.85 -10.44 10.42
N ILE A 133 -21.60 -9.96 10.44
CA ILE A 133 -21.31 -8.51 10.38
C ILE A 133 -21.67 -7.94 9.00
N LEU A 134 -21.35 -8.65 7.91
CA LEU A 134 -21.67 -8.22 6.56
C LEU A 134 -23.17 -8.25 6.27
N ASP A 135 -23.87 -9.28 6.75
CA ASP A 135 -25.33 -9.42 6.64
C ASP A 135 -26.03 -8.31 7.44
N GLU A 136 -25.58 -8.00 8.66
CA GLU A 136 -26.07 -6.90 9.47
C GLU A 136 -25.94 -5.54 8.76
N ALA A 137 -24.85 -5.35 8.03
CA ALA A 137 -24.58 -4.14 7.26
C ALA A 137 -25.27 -4.13 5.88
N GLY A 138 -25.94 -5.20 5.47
CA GLY A 138 -26.56 -5.31 4.14
C GLY A 138 -25.56 -5.32 2.98
N VAL A 139 -24.33 -5.78 3.22
CA VAL A 139 -23.22 -5.75 2.24
C VAL A 139 -23.10 -7.07 1.52
N ALA A 140 -23.00 -7.02 0.19
CA ALA A 140 -22.81 -8.21 -0.65
C ALA A 140 -21.38 -8.75 -0.58
N TYR A 141 -21.26 -10.03 -0.35
CA TYR A 141 -19.97 -10.74 -0.30
C TYR A 141 -20.07 -12.15 -0.87
N ASN A 142 -18.90 -12.70 -1.18
CA ASN A 142 -18.77 -14.09 -1.63
C ASN A 142 -17.53 -14.74 -1.02
N PHE A 143 -17.70 -15.90 -0.41
CA PHE A 143 -16.59 -16.78 -0.06
C PHE A 143 -16.06 -17.41 -1.33
N LEU A 144 -14.80 -17.10 -1.66
CA LEU A 144 -14.22 -17.52 -2.94
C LEU A 144 -13.33 -18.77 -2.82
N GLY A 145 -12.75 -19.00 -1.65
CA GLY A 145 -11.85 -20.14 -1.48
C GLY A 145 -10.86 -20.00 -0.35
N ARG A 146 -9.77 -20.77 -0.43
CA ARG A 146 -8.80 -20.95 0.66
C ARG A 146 -7.39 -21.00 0.14
N LEU A 147 -6.44 -21.05 1.06
CA LEU A 147 -5.04 -21.32 0.74
C LEU A 147 -4.90 -22.62 -0.03
N GLY A 148 -4.02 -22.63 -1.00
CA GLY A 148 -3.74 -23.74 -1.89
C GLY A 148 -2.27 -24.14 -1.91
N LYS A 149 -1.93 -24.97 -2.92
CA LYS A 149 -0.55 -25.40 -3.12
C LYS A 149 0.37 -24.21 -3.34
N ALA A 150 1.51 -24.23 -2.65
CA ALA A 150 2.56 -23.22 -2.77
C ALA A 150 2.90 -22.89 -4.24
N GLY A 151 2.99 -21.60 -4.53
CA GLY A 151 3.34 -21.09 -5.85
C GLY A 151 2.27 -21.29 -6.94
N LYS A 152 1.03 -21.69 -6.60
CA LYS A 152 -0.05 -21.91 -7.55
C LYS A 152 -1.29 -21.11 -7.18
N LEU A 153 -1.90 -20.49 -8.20
CA LEU A 153 -3.24 -19.95 -8.13
C LEU A 153 -4.14 -20.81 -9.03
N ASN A 154 -5.00 -21.59 -8.40
CA ASN A 154 -5.97 -22.43 -9.07
C ASN A 154 -7.32 -21.73 -9.05
N ILE A 155 -7.90 -21.51 -10.22
CA ILE A 155 -9.19 -20.84 -10.39
C ILE A 155 -10.14 -21.83 -11.04
N LYS A 156 -11.33 -21.94 -10.46
CA LYS A 156 -12.44 -22.73 -11.01
C LYS A 156 -13.61 -21.79 -11.31
N LYS A 157 -14.26 -22.02 -12.45
CA LYS A 157 -15.55 -21.43 -12.81
C LYS A 157 -16.37 -22.49 -13.54
N ASP A 158 -17.39 -22.98 -12.87
CA ASP A 158 -18.23 -24.09 -13.35
C ASP A 158 -17.38 -25.33 -13.73
N SER A 159 -17.37 -25.75 -15.00
CA SER A 159 -16.54 -26.86 -15.49
C SER A 159 -15.12 -26.46 -15.91
N LYS A 160 -14.79 -25.16 -15.94
CA LYS A 160 -13.48 -24.67 -16.37
C LYS A 160 -12.54 -24.50 -15.18
N THR A 161 -11.28 -24.90 -15.38
CA THR A 161 -10.22 -24.73 -14.39
C THR A 161 -8.99 -24.08 -15.03
N PHE A 162 -8.40 -23.12 -14.33
CA PHE A 162 -7.18 -22.43 -14.73
C PHE A 162 -6.14 -22.62 -13.63
N ASN A 163 -4.93 -23.02 -14.03
CA ASN A 163 -3.80 -23.22 -13.12
C ASN A 163 -2.70 -22.23 -13.48
N LEU A 164 -2.45 -21.27 -12.62
CA LEU A 164 -1.50 -20.20 -12.83
C LEU A 164 -0.25 -20.42 -11.96
N ASP A 165 0.92 -20.19 -12.56
CA ASP A 165 2.20 -20.28 -11.87
C ASP A 165 2.58 -18.91 -11.30
N ILE A 166 2.46 -18.74 -9.99
CA ILE A 166 2.67 -17.45 -9.32
C ILE A 166 4.10 -16.92 -9.52
N PRO A 167 5.18 -17.72 -9.37
CA PRO A 167 6.54 -17.24 -9.61
C PRO A 167 6.75 -16.66 -11.00
N SER A 168 6.26 -17.34 -12.05
CA SER A 168 6.39 -16.88 -13.43
C SER A 168 5.60 -15.58 -13.68
N LEU A 169 4.41 -15.47 -13.10
CA LEU A 169 3.58 -14.27 -13.22
C LEU A 169 4.17 -13.10 -12.44
N ARG A 170 4.81 -13.36 -11.30
CA ARG A 170 5.55 -12.34 -10.55
C ARG A 170 6.76 -11.81 -11.35
N ASP A 171 7.50 -12.70 -12.01
CA ASP A 171 8.59 -12.29 -12.91
C ASP A 171 8.06 -11.42 -14.05
N LEU A 172 6.92 -11.78 -14.63
CA LEU A 172 6.27 -10.99 -15.68
C LEU A 172 5.82 -9.61 -15.16
N TRP A 173 5.26 -9.53 -13.96
CA TRP A 173 4.83 -8.30 -13.30
C TRP A 173 6.02 -7.34 -13.11
N PHE A 174 7.14 -7.82 -12.59
CA PHE A 174 8.36 -7.01 -12.43
C PHE A 174 9.05 -6.64 -13.76
N LYS A 175 8.79 -7.41 -14.84
CA LYS A 175 9.44 -7.19 -16.13
C LYS A 175 9.17 -5.80 -16.71
N THR A 176 7.98 -5.25 -16.53
CA THR A 176 7.65 -3.91 -17.04
C THR A 176 8.54 -2.84 -16.41
N SER A 177 8.69 -2.87 -15.08
CA SER A 177 9.60 -1.97 -14.35
C SER A 177 11.05 -2.16 -14.80
N TYR A 178 11.50 -3.39 -15.02
CA TYR A 178 12.83 -3.67 -15.55
C TYR A 178 13.05 -3.05 -16.94
N LEU A 179 12.08 -3.14 -17.85
CA LEU A 179 12.19 -2.58 -19.19
C LEU A 179 12.32 -1.04 -19.17
N LEU A 180 11.66 -0.39 -18.20
CA LEU A 180 11.79 1.05 -17.99
C LEU A 180 13.14 1.40 -17.33
N ASP A 181 13.51 0.67 -16.29
CA ASP A 181 14.75 0.85 -15.54
C ASP A 181 16.01 0.73 -16.42
N ARG A 182 16.00 -0.15 -17.40
CA ARG A 182 17.07 -0.28 -18.39
C ARG A 182 17.41 1.04 -19.09
N ARG A 183 16.43 1.90 -19.30
CA ARG A 183 16.61 3.21 -19.92
C ARG A 183 17.18 4.25 -18.99
N GLN A 184 16.95 4.08 -17.69
CA GLN A 184 17.39 5.02 -16.65
C GLN A 184 18.77 4.65 -16.10
N SER A 185 18.97 3.38 -15.74
CA SER A 185 20.15 2.90 -15.00
C SER A 185 21.13 2.10 -15.84
N GLY A 186 20.83 1.86 -17.12
CA GLY A 186 21.61 0.99 -17.99
C GLY A 186 21.27 -0.50 -17.84
N ASN A 187 21.72 -1.30 -18.81
CA ASN A 187 21.30 -2.69 -18.95
C ASN A 187 21.77 -3.57 -17.78
N GLU A 188 23.01 -3.41 -17.34
CA GLU A 188 23.61 -4.29 -16.32
C GLU A 188 22.97 -4.12 -14.96
N LEU A 189 22.90 -2.89 -14.45
CA LEU A 189 22.32 -2.58 -13.14
C LEU A 189 20.82 -2.90 -13.08
N ALA A 190 20.08 -2.60 -14.15
CA ALA A 190 18.66 -2.94 -14.22
C ALA A 190 18.44 -4.45 -14.23
N LEU A 191 19.29 -5.22 -14.96
CA LEU A 191 19.21 -6.67 -14.98
C LEU A 191 19.53 -7.28 -13.63
N GLU A 192 20.54 -6.75 -12.94
CA GLU A 192 20.90 -7.17 -11.60
C GLU A 192 19.73 -6.99 -10.62
N ARG A 193 19.11 -5.81 -10.58
CA ARG A 193 17.91 -5.56 -9.76
C ARG A 193 16.77 -6.51 -10.10
N TYR A 194 16.49 -6.71 -11.40
CA TYR A 194 15.44 -7.62 -11.85
C TYR A 194 15.68 -9.07 -11.44
N LYS A 195 16.93 -9.55 -11.48
CA LYS A 195 17.27 -10.91 -11.01
C LYS A 195 17.20 -11.04 -9.50
N ASN A 196 17.51 -9.96 -8.77
CA ASN A 196 17.66 -9.96 -7.32
C ASN A 196 16.40 -9.56 -6.54
N TYR A 197 15.32 -9.10 -7.18
CA TYR A 197 14.12 -8.71 -6.44
C TYR A 197 13.56 -9.85 -5.55
N LYS A 198 13.87 -11.11 -5.88
CA LYS A 198 13.47 -12.29 -5.09
C LYS A 198 14.29 -12.47 -3.81
N ASN A 199 15.45 -11.83 -3.72
CA ASN A 199 16.44 -12.01 -2.67
C ASN A 199 16.58 -10.79 -1.75
N HIS A 200 15.64 -9.86 -1.80
CA HIS A 200 15.64 -8.65 -0.98
C HIS A 200 15.10 -8.89 0.44
N ASP A 201 15.67 -9.84 1.13
CA ASP A 201 15.47 -9.93 2.58
C ASP A 201 16.22 -8.76 3.23
N LEU A 202 15.48 -7.80 3.76
CA LEU A 202 16.07 -6.78 4.63
C LEU A 202 16.58 -7.46 5.90
N LYS A 203 17.88 -7.72 5.95
CA LYS A 203 18.54 -8.32 7.12
C LYS A 203 19.33 -7.23 7.83
N TYR A 204 18.82 -6.80 8.96
CA TYR A 204 19.53 -5.88 9.84
C TYR A 204 20.45 -6.67 10.78
N LYS A 205 21.75 -6.34 10.76
CA LYS A 205 22.71 -6.84 11.74
C LYS A 205 22.96 -5.73 12.76
N PHE A 206 22.36 -5.85 13.90
CA PHE A 206 22.66 -4.98 15.03
C PHE A 206 23.81 -5.54 15.85
N THR A 207 24.59 -4.67 16.48
CA THR A 207 25.57 -5.09 17.48
C THR A 207 24.84 -5.77 18.65
N PRO A 208 25.44 -6.75 19.36
CA PRO A 208 24.82 -7.38 20.50
C PRO A 208 24.38 -6.43 21.62
N SER A 209 25.05 -5.26 21.71
CA SER A 209 24.75 -4.21 22.68
C SER A 209 23.59 -3.29 22.26
N PHE A 210 23.08 -3.39 21.02
CA PHE A 210 22.01 -2.50 20.52
C PHE A 210 20.67 -2.85 21.16
N SER A 211 20.14 -1.94 21.97
CA SER A 211 18.87 -2.13 22.69
C SER A 211 17.65 -1.55 21.94
N GLY A 212 17.85 -0.76 20.90
CA GLY A 212 16.80 -0.01 20.20
C GLY A 212 16.20 1.16 20.99
N LYS A 213 16.75 1.49 22.16
CA LYS A 213 16.28 2.58 23.02
C LYS A 213 17.13 3.83 22.82
N LEU A 214 16.48 4.99 22.71
CA LEU A 214 17.18 6.28 22.57
C LEU A 214 18.12 6.58 23.74
N SER A 215 17.76 6.14 24.96
CA SER A 215 18.60 6.31 26.15
C SER A 215 19.97 5.62 26.06
N GLN A 216 20.13 4.61 25.19
CA GLN A 216 21.43 3.97 24.93
C GLN A 216 22.46 4.96 24.36
N TYR A 217 21.99 5.99 23.68
CA TYR A 217 22.80 7.03 23.06
C TYR A 217 22.82 8.33 23.88
N GLY A 218 22.37 8.30 25.13
CA GLY A 218 22.26 9.47 25.98
C GLY A 218 21.17 10.46 25.56
N LEU A 219 20.23 10.02 24.70
CA LEU A 219 19.14 10.85 24.23
C LEU A 219 17.95 10.77 25.18
N ASP A 220 17.46 11.93 25.62
CA ASP A 220 16.29 12.08 26.46
C ASP A 220 15.15 12.77 25.70
N VAL A 221 14.08 12.03 25.44
CA VAL A 221 12.88 12.54 24.74
C VAL A 221 12.16 13.64 25.54
N ASN A 222 12.39 13.69 26.84
CA ASN A 222 11.78 14.67 27.75
C ASN A 222 12.74 15.82 28.10
N ARG A 223 13.83 15.98 27.37
CA ARG A 223 14.81 17.05 27.61
C ARG A 223 14.13 18.42 27.53
N VAL A 224 14.19 19.16 28.61
CA VAL A 224 13.68 20.54 28.71
C VAL A 224 14.83 21.56 28.79
N LYS A 225 15.97 21.14 29.35
CA LYS A 225 17.13 22.02 29.54
C LYS A 225 17.80 22.30 28.18
N PRO A 226 18.02 23.58 27.82
CA PRO A 226 18.79 23.93 26.64
C PRO A 226 20.19 23.32 26.65
N SER A 227 20.65 22.91 25.47
CA SER A 227 22.03 22.41 25.27
C SER A 227 23.02 23.52 24.97
N GLY A 228 22.53 24.66 24.48
CA GLY A 228 23.32 25.74 23.96
C GLY A 228 23.79 25.57 22.51
N ILE A 229 23.50 24.44 21.88
CA ILE A 229 23.84 24.20 20.47
C ILE A 229 22.55 24.34 19.64
N LYS A 230 22.51 25.37 18.81
CA LYS A 230 21.28 25.74 18.08
C LYS A 230 21.24 25.19 16.67
N ALA A 231 20.08 24.70 16.27
CA ALA A 231 19.78 24.32 14.90
C ALA A 231 18.59 25.13 14.35
N ALA A 232 18.72 25.68 13.15
CA ALA A 232 17.62 26.29 12.42
C ALA A 232 17.03 25.32 11.43
N VAL A 233 15.72 25.11 11.51
CA VAL A 233 14.93 24.41 10.51
C VAL A 233 14.31 25.46 9.59
N ILE A 234 14.85 25.55 8.38
CA ILE A 234 14.43 26.55 7.39
C ILE A 234 13.26 25.95 6.59
N ARG A 235 12.17 26.69 6.52
CA ARG A 235 10.99 26.29 5.73
C ARG A 235 10.48 27.43 4.85
N GLU A 236 9.81 27.05 3.80
CA GLU A 236 9.17 27.93 2.83
C GLU A 236 7.71 27.48 2.61
N LYS A 237 6.92 28.32 1.96
CA LYS A 237 5.56 28.00 1.56
C LYS A 237 5.52 26.68 0.77
N GLY A 238 4.73 25.70 1.23
CA GLY A 238 4.60 24.38 0.63
C GLY A 238 5.64 23.35 1.05
N CYS A 239 6.57 23.71 1.94
CA CYS A 239 7.45 22.75 2.61
C CYS A 239 6.68 21.83 3.54
N GLN A 240 7.23 20.66 3.80
CA GLN A 240 6.68 19.61 4.66
C GLN A 240 7.75 19.10 5.61
N CYS A 241 7.31 18.38 6.65
CA CYS A 241 8.20 17.71 7.61
C CYS A 241 9.04 18.66 8.50
N GLU A 242 8.66 19.92 8.63
CA GLU A 242 9.36 20.87 9.53
C GLU A 242 9.27 20.43 11.00
N ARG A 243 8.12 19.91 11.42
CA ARG A 243 7.89 19.44 12.79
C ARG A 243 8.68 18.17 13.09
N GLU A 244 8.67 17.22 12.19
CA GLU A 244 9.41 15.96 12.30
C GLU A 244 10.91 16.23 12.31
N THR A 245 11.38 17.14 11.47
CA THR A 245 12.78 17.54 11.41
C THR A 245 13.19 18.25 12.71
N ALA A 246 12.38 19.19 13.19
CA ALA A 246 12.61 19.87 14.46
C ALA A 246 12.66 18.89 15.63
N TRP A 247 11.76 17.91 15.66
CA TRP A 247 11.76 16.85 16.66
C TRP A 247 13.00 15.96 16.59
N ALA A 248 13.41 15.54 15.39
CA ALA A 248 14.63 14.76 15.21
C ALA A 248 15.88 15.52 15.68
N MET A 249 15.97 16.82 15.37
CA MET A 249 17.04 17.69 15.85
C MET A 249 17.02 17.85 17.36
N HIS A 250 15.85 18.04 17.98
CA HIS A 250 15.69 18.08 19.42
C HIS A 250 16.18 16.79 20.09
N LEU A 251 15.79 15.63 19.55
CA LEU A 251 16.27 14.33 20.05
C LEU A 251 17.79 14.17 19.90
N ALA A 252 18.37 14.71 18.82
CA ALA A 252 19.82 14.72 18.62
C ALA A 252 20.57 15.70 19.54
N GLY A 253 19.85 16.47 20.36
CA GLY A 253 20.44 17.35 21.37
C GLY A 253 20.48 18.84 21.00
N PHE A 254 19.94 19.25 19.85
CA PHE A 254 19.92 20.66 19.46
C PHE A 254 18.78 21.43 20.14
N ASP A 255 19.01 22.73 20.36
CA ASP A 255 17.98 23.70 20.65
C ASP A 255 17.45 24.23 19.31
N VAL A 256 16.20 23.88 18.96
CA VAL A 256 15.71 24.08 17.60
C VAL A 256 14.97 25.40 17.44
N LYS A 257 15.28 26.10 16.35
CA LYS A 257 14.64 27.34 15.90
C LYS A 257 13.91 27.07 14.59
N ASP A 258 12.61 27.32 14.59
CA ASP A 258 11.79 27.26 13.35
C ASP A 258 11.91 28.62 12.63
N VAL A 259 12.39 28.61 11.39
CA VAL A 259 12.69 29.84 10.63
C VAL A 259 12.01 29.77 9.27
N HIS A 260 11.07 30.69 9.04
CA HIS A 260 10.46 30.84 7.73
C HIS A 260 11.28 31.76 6.84
N MET A 261 11.38 31.47 5.54
CA MET A 261 12.15 32.30 4.59
C MET A 261 11.74 33.77 4.62
N THR A 262 10.43 34.07 4.81
CA THR A 262 9.98 35.47 4.94
C THR A 262 10.54 36.18 6.17
N ASP A 263 10.89 35.45 7.21
CA ASP A 263 11.51 36.06 8.42
C ASP A 263 12.94 36.44 8.14
N LEU A 264 13.69 35.64 7.38
CA LEU A 264 15.04 35.99 6.93
C LEU A 264 15.03 37.19 5.96
N VAL A 265 14.13 37.14 4.96
CA VAL A 265 14.02 38.22 3.96
C VAL A 265 13.61 39.53 4.57
N SER A 266 12.73 39.53 5.56
CA SER A 266 12.31 40.74 6.27
C SER A 266 13.28 41.23 7.36
N GLY A 267 14.30 40.45 7.69
CA GLY A 267 15.24 40.74 8.76
C GLY A 267 14.67 40.54 10.18
N ARG A 268 13.50 39.89 10.31
CA ARG A 268 12.93 39.54 11.63
C ARG A 268 13.74 38.45 12.33
N GLU A 269 14.39 37.60 11.53
CA GLU A 269 15.24 36.52 11.97
C GLU A 269 16.61 36.60 11.30
N THR A 270 17.64 36.12 12.01
CA THR A 270 18.99 35.92 11.48
C THR A 270 19.48 34.52 11.80
N LEU A 271 20.56 34.11 11.14
CA LEU A 271 21.19 32.80 11.37
C LEU A 271 22.54 32.93 12.10
N GLU A 272 22.88 34.14 12.63
CA GLU A 272 24.18 34.42 13.25
C GLU A 272 24.40 33.61 14.53
N ASP A 273 23.33 33.25 15.24
CA ASP A 273 23.36 32.49 16.49
C ASP A 273 23.17 30.99 16.31
N VAL A 274 23.22 30.48 15.06
CA VAL A 274 22.90 29.08 14.70
C VAL A 274 24.17 28.31 14.38
N ASN A 275 24.26 27.09 14.92
CA ASN A 275 25.39 26.18 14.69
C ASN A 275 25.12 25.19 13.53
N PHE A 276 23.85 24.92 13.23
CA PHE A 276 23.41 23.94 12.22
C PHE A 276 22.16 24.42 11.48
N ILE A 277 22.13 24.25 10.18
CA ILE A 277 21.02 24.67 9.33
C ILE A 277 20.49 23.42 8.59
N VAL A 278 19.16 23.26 8.57
CA VAL A 278 18.46 22.22 7.80
C VAL A 278 17.40 22.87 6.94
N PHE A 279 17.43 22.58 5.65
CA PHE A 279 16.35 22.90 4.73
C PHE A 279 15.43 21.69 4.65
N VAL A 280 14.13 21.87 4.94
CA VAL A 280 13.16 20.81 4.80
C VAL A 280 12.70 20.68 3.37
N GLY A 281 12.32 19.45 2.97
CA GLY A 281 11.76 19.16 1.66
C GLY A 281 10.29 19.53 1.54
N GLY A 282 9.73 19.27 0.38
CA GLY A 282 8.31 19.48 0.07
C GLY A 282 8.12 20.07 -1.32
N PHE A 283 6.90 20.49 -1.58
CA PHE A 283 6.51 21.14 -2.83
C PHE A 283 6.56 22.68 -2.69
N SER A 284 7.72 23.19 -2.31
CA SER A 284 7.90 24.63 -2.10
C SER A 284 7.50 25.42 -3.35
N ASN A 285 6.78 26.52 -3.12
CA ASN A 285 6.19 27.33 -4.20
C ASN A 285 5.38 26.51 -5.21
N SER A 286 4.70 25.43 -4.77
CA SER A 286 3.88 24.52 -5.59
C SER A 286 4.65 23.84 -6.73
N ASP A 287 5.95 23.68 -6.61
CA ASP A 287 6.86 23.12 -7.62
C ASP A 287 6.80 23.83 -9.00
N VAL A 288 6.35 25.06 -9.02
CA VAL A 288 6.23 25.81 -10.27
C VAL A 288 7.55 26.50 -10.62
N LEU A 289 8.01 26.32 -11.84
CA LEU A 289 9.15 27.04 -12.45
C LEU A 289 10.46 26.99 -11.65
N GLY A 290 10.75 25.85 -11.08
CA GLY A 290 11.95 25.66 -10.29
C GLY A 290 11.78 26.22 -8.88
N SER A 291 11.34 25.38 -8.00
CA SER A 291 11.15 25.61 -6.56
C SER A 291 12.41 26.14 -5.85
N ALA A 292 13.57 26.06 -6.49
CA ALA A 292 14.85 26.59 -6.00
C ALA A 292 14.94 28.14 -5.97
N LYS A 293 13.89 28.85 -6.33
CA LYS A 293 13.83 30.32 -6.22
C LYS A 293 13.28 30.83 -4.90
N GLY A 294 12.86 29.92 -4.00
CA GLY A 294 12.43 30.26 -2.67
C GLY A 294 13.59 30.66 -1.75
#